data_815ffc3fcb1fedc39e48f49ce048f28e
#
_entry.id   815ffc3fcb1fedc39e48f49ce048f28e
#
_cell.length_a   1.000
_cell.length_b   1.000
_cell.length_c   1.000
_cell.angle_alpha   90.00
_cell.angle_beta   90.00
_cell.angle_gamma   90.00
#
_symmetry.space_group_name_H-M   'P 1'
#
loop_
_entity.id
_entity.type
_entity.pdbx_description
1 polymer ?
#
loop_
_entity_poly.entity_id
_entity_poly.type
_entity_poly.pdbx_seq_one_letter_code
_entity_poly.pdbx_strand_id
1 'polypeptide(L)'
;MRQFVLAATLSPMALLASCGNAASGDSAQTQSTPMPSETISVSSGQDLNAQDYGTFDEPWAAEFAPGTEKLFITERGGTIKFIDTANGTQGTVTGAPEVDYGGQGGLGDIALLPSESSSSLDRRTIYLSWAEAGEGDTRGAVVGRGTLECAQTNACAIEGLEVIWRQAPKVTGRGHYSHRLAFSPDERYLFVASGDRQKMQPAQDTSNNLGSIVRLNLDGSTAAGNPLAGEGGISAQLWSWGHRNILGLQFDGQGRLWDLEHGPAGGDELNLVQSGGNYGWPEVSGGDHYDGKPIPRNSTRDDFIKPAVNWTPVIAPGDFIFYSGDQFAGWKGAAVIAAMKPSALVVVTIDGESARETQRIPFEKRLREIVQGPDGAIWVLEDKEGGRLLKLTPG
;
A
#
# COMPACT_ATOMS: atom_id res chain seq x y z
N MET A 1 34.08 15.39 -60.60
CA MET A 1 33.42 15.51 -61.94
C MET A 1 31.98 15.08 -61.81
N ARG A 2 31.14 15.92 -62.36
CA ARG A 2 29.68 15.89 -62.60
C ARG A 2 28.81 16.36 -61.44
N GLN A 3 28.52 17.66 -61.59
CA GLN A 3 27.34 18.42 -61.20
C GLN A 3 26.12 18.00 -61.96
N PHE A 4 24.94 18.18 -61.39
CA PHE A 4 23.68 18.64 -62.01
C PHE A 4 22.76 19.03 -60.86
N VAL A 5 22.49 20.28 -60.57
CA VAL A 5 21.67 21.35 -61.14
C VAL A 5 20.16 21.17 -60.90
N LEU A 6 19.68 22.10 -60.05
CA LEU A 6 18.38 22.75 -59.83
C LEU A 6 17.21 22.43 -60.76
N ALA A 7 16.03 22.40 -60.15
CA ALA A 7 14.87 23.13 -60.69
C ALA A 7 13.88 23.48 -59.55
N ALA A 8 13.69 24.77 -59.35
CA ALA A 8 12.64 25.38 -58.57
C ALA A 8 11.41 25.64 -59.46
N THR A 9 10.21 25.38 -58.94
CA THR A 9 8.99 25.95 -59.52
C THR A 9 8.17 26.67 -58.43
N LEU A 10 8.10 27.96 -58.58
CA LEU A 10 7.12 28.86 -57.94
C LEU A 10 5.81 28.85 -58.76
N SER A 11 4.67 28.91 -58.08
CA SER A 11 3.46 29.62 -58.55
C SER A 11 2.39 29.69 -57.46
N PRO A 12 1.33 30.52 -57.58
CA PRO A 12 1.27 31.73 -56.79
C PRO A 12 0.05 31.79 -55.85
N MET A 13 0.10 32.79 -55.02
CA MET A 13 -0.86 33.31 -54.05
C MET A 13 -2.23 33.62 -54.64
N ALA A 14 -3.30 33.19 -54.02
CA ALA A 14 -4.63 33.77 -54.17
C ALA A 14 -5.18 34.12 -52.77
N LEU A 15 -5.24 35.41 -52.49
CA LEU A 15 -6.01 35.97 -51.35
C LEU A 15 -7.52 35.88 -51.72
N LEU A 16 -8.28 35.35 -50.79
CA LEU A 16 -9.71 35.63 -50.65
C LEU A 16 -10.02 36.00 -49.20
N ALA A 17 -10.32 37.23 -48.96
CA ALA A 17 -10.92 37.72 -47.76
C ALA A 17 -12.41 37.34 -47.75
N SER A 18 -12.90 36.81 -46.64
CA SER A 18 -14.32 36.76 -46.31
C SER A 18 -14.56 37.03 -44.83
N CYS A 19 -15.46 37.94 -44.61
CA CYS A 19 -15.88 38.51 -43.32
C CYS A 19 -16.58 37.50 -42.42
N GLY A 20 -16.36 37.70 -41.16
CA GLY A 20 -17.13 37.54 -39.96
C GLY A 20 -18.33 36.60 -39.87
N ASN A 21 -18.27 35.72 -38.87
CA ASN A 21 -19.45 35.48 -38.02
C ASN A 21 -18.94 35.07 -36.60
N ALA A 22 -19.35 35.82 -35.62
CA ALA A 22 -19.16 35.48 -34.22
C ALA A 22 -20.10 34.28 -33.93
N ALA A 23 -19.51 33.14 -33.65
CA ALA A 23 -20.23 31.99 -33.08
C ALA A 23 -19.97 31.99 -31.57
N SER A 24 -21.07 32.13 -30.83
CA SER A 24 -21.23 31.93 -29.41
C SER A 24 -20.57 30.62 -28.97
N GLY A 25 -19.74 30.69 -27.91
CA GLY A 25 -19.14 29.54 -27.29
C GLY A 25 -20.18 28.58 -26.72
N ASP A 26 -20.26 27.43 -27.31
CA ASP A 26 -20.91 26.26 -26.73
C ASP A 26 -19.86 25.59 -25.82
N SER A 27 -20.06 25.73 -24.52
CA SER A 27 -19.33 24.95 -23.53
C SER A 27 -19.77 23.50 -23.67
N ALA A 28 -18.93 22.70 -24.34
CA ALA A 28 -19.09 21.24 -24.36
C ALA A 28 -19.00 20.73 -22.91
N GLN A 29 -20.15 20.47 -22.31
CA GLN A 29 -20.23 19.62 -21.13
C GLN A 29 -19.77 18.24 -21.55
N THR A 30 -18.59 17.85 -21.12
CA THR A 30 -18.15 16.45 -21.15
C THR A 30 -19.10 15.65 -20.26
N GLN A 31 -20.10 15.02 -20.86
CA GLN A 31 -20.90 13.99 -20.21
C GLN A 31 -19.95 12.85 -19.88
N SER A 32 -19.70 12.65 -18.59
CA SER A 32 -19.03 11.44 -18.09
C SER A 32 -19.90 10.23 -18.50
N THR A 33 -19.35 9.40 -19.37
CA THR A 33 -19.97 8.11 -19.70
C THR A 33 -20.01 7.28 -18.42
N PRO A 34 -21.17 6.72 -18.03
CA PRO A 34 -21.20 5.80 -16.88
C PRO A 34 -20.25 4.64 -17.12
N MET A 35 -19.35 4.40 -16.17
CA MET A 35 -18.45 3.25 -16.21
C MET A 35 -19.26 1.96 -16.14
N PRO A 36 -18.89 0.90 -16.88
CA PRO A 36 -19.60 -0.36 -16.82
C PRO A 36 -19.48 -0.96 -15.42
N SER A 37 -20.60 -1.33 -14.81
CA SER A 37 -20.62 -2.11 -13.58
C SER A 37 -20.72 -3.59 -13.90
N GLU A 38 -19.74 -4.37 -13.42
CA GLU A 38 -19.81 -5.83 -13.47
C GLU A 38 -20.36 -6.36 -12.15
N THR A 39 -21.28 -7.32 -12.21
CA THR A 39 -21.73 -8.05 -11.02
C THR A 39 -20.86 -9.29 -10.86
N ILE A 40 -20.06 -9.31 -9.80
CA ILE A 40 -19.28 -10.50 -9.40
C ILE A 40 -20.18 -11.36 -8.53
N SER A 41 -20.75 -12.43 -9.11
CA SER A 41 -21.55 -13.39 -8.35
C SER A 41 -20.63 -14.35 -7.59
N VAL A 42 -20.79 -14.46 -6.31
CA VAL A 42 -19.96 -15.30 -5.42
C VAL A 42 -20.76 -16.46 -4.88
N SER A 43 -20.20 -17.66 -4.96
CA SER A 43 -20.83 -18.90 -4.45
C SER A 43 -20.91 -19.00 -2.93
N SER A 44 -20.47 -17.99 -2.19
CA SER A 44 -20.41 -17.93 -0.72
C SER A 44 -21.59 -17.22 -0.04
N GLY A 45 -22.63 -16.87 -0.79
CA GLY A 45 -23.86 -16.30 -0.22
C GLY A 45 -23.88 -14.78 -0.05
N GLN A 46 -22.87 -14.06 -0.53
CA GLN A 46 -22.89 -12.61 -0.62
C GLN A 46 -22.46 -12.20 -2.02
N ASP A 47 -23.41 -11.70 -2.82
CA ASP A 47 -23.13 -11.13 -4.13
C ASP A 47 -22.46 -9.77 -3.94
N LEU A 48 -21.45 -9.47 -4.76
CA LEU A 48 -20.79 -8.19 -4.82
C LEU A 48 -21.00 -7.55 -6.17
N ASN A 49 -21.33 -6.27 -6.19
CA ASN A 49 -21.23 -5.44 -7.37
C ASN A 49 -19.84 -4.83 -7.42
N ALA A 50 -19.13 -4.98 -8.55
CA ALA A 50 -17.85 -4.35 -8.79
C ALA A 50 -18.00 -3.30 -9.90
N GLN A 51 -17.56 -2.08 -9.62
CA GLN A 51 -17.50 -0.98 -10.57
C GLN A 51 -16.04 -0.65 -10.86
N ASP A 52 -15.67 -0.63 -12.13
CA ASP A 52 -14.31 -0.30 -12.60
C ASP A 52 -14.10 1.22 -12.66
N TYR A 53 -13.01 1.70 -12.05
CA TYR A 53 -12.61 3.12 -12.01
C TYR A 53 -11.32 3.39 -12.79
N GLY A 54 -10.85 2.45 -13.61
CA GLY A 54 -9.68 2.58 -14.45
C GLY A 54 -8.50 1.71 -14.03
N THR A 55 -7.43 1.81 -14.78
CA THR A 55 -6.24 0.95 -14.64
C THR A 55 -5.01 1.74 -14.23
N PHE A 56 -4.12 1.08 -13.48
CA PHE A 56 -2.87 1.61 -12.96
C PHE A 56 -1.72 0.66 -13.29
N ASP A 57 -0.51 1.20 -13.35
CA ASP A 57 0.67 0.42 -13.70
C ASP A 57 1.38 -0.09 -12.45
N GLU A 58 1.31 -1.40 -12.22
CA GLU A 58 1.81 -2.05 -11.00
C GLU A 58 1.43 -1.30 -9.71
N PRO A 59 0.12 -1.03 -9.45
CA PRO A 59 -0.30 -0.31 -8.26
C PRO A 59 0.13 -1.07 -7.00
N TRP A 60 0.56 -0.33 -5.95
CA TRP A 60 1.06 -0.97 -4.74
C TRP A 60 0.24 -0.62 -3.51
N ALA A 61 -0.11 0.65 -3.29
CA ALA A 61 -0.91 1.12 -2.18
C ALA A 61 -1.90 2.19 -2.61
N ALA A 62 -2.94 2.39 -1.82
CA ALA A 62 -3.93 3.44 -2.00
C ALA A 62 -4.36 4.03 -0.65
N GLU A 63 -4.66 5.33 -0.64
CA GLU A 63 -5.11 6.07 0.55
C GLU A 63 -6.09 7.16 0.14
N PHE A 64 -7.25 7.21 0.78
CA PHE A 64 -8.15 8.35 0.65
C PHE A 64 -7.59 9.55 1.42
N ALA A 65 -7.52 10.71 0.76
CA ALA A 65 -7.23 11.93 1.50
C ALA A 65 -8.37 12.21 2.50
N PRO A 66 -8.08 12.27 3.81
CA PRO A 66 -9.09 12.35 4.84
C PRO A 66 -10.07 13.52 4.64
N GLY A 67 -11.38 13.23 4.66
CA GLY A 67 -12.46 14.19 4.45
C GLY A 67 -12.78 14.51 2.99
N THR A 68 -12.18 13.79 2.03
CA THR A 68 -12.41 13.97 0.58
C THR A 68 -12.81 12.67 -0.11
N GLU A 69 -13.23 12.79 -1.38
CA GLU A 69 -13.45 11.65 -2.30
C GLU A 69 -12.21 11.37 -3.19
N LYS A 70 -11.01 11.86 -2.81
CA LYS A 70 -9.80 11.66 -3.60
C LYS A 70 -8.97 10.51 -3.06
N LEU A 71 -8.83 9.48 -3.90
CA LEU A 71 -8.02 8.29 -3.64
C LEU A 71 -6.67 8.44 -4.32
N PHE A 72 -5.60 8.49 -3.55
CA PHE A 72 -4.22 8.49 -4.04
C PHE A 72 -3.74 7.06 -4.20
N ILE A 73 -2.96 6.79 -5.23
CA ILE A 73 -2.48 5.46 -5.61
C ILE A 73 -1.00 5.57 -5.96
N THR A 74 -0.18 4.74 -5.32
CA THR A 74 1.23 4.60 -5.66
C THR A 74 1.40 3.50 -6.70
N GLU A 75 2.23 3.77 -7.71
CA GLU A 75 2.68 2.80 -8.69
C GLU A 75 4.15 2.46 -8.41
N ARG A 76 4.49 1.19 -8.39
CA ARG A 76 5.83 0.71 -8.00
C ARG A 76 6.98 1.35 -8.77
N GLY A 77 6.74 1.78 -10.01
CA GLY A 77 7.71 2.50 -10.84
C GLY A 77 8.13 3.88 -10.33
N GLY A 78 7.50 4.40 -9.26
CA GLY A 78 7.80 5.72 -8.68
C GLY A 78 6.79 6.79 -9.03
N THR A 79 5.64 6.44 -9.60
CA THR A 79 4.57 7.38 -9.94
C THR A 79 3.50 7.38 -8.85
N ILE A 80 2.92 8.56 -8.60
CA ILE A 80 1.72 8.69 -7.76
C ILE A 80 0.62 9.31 -8.62
N LYS A 81 -0.51 8.65 -8.64
CA LYS A 81 -1.74 9.12 -9.29
C LYS A 81 -2.83 9.30 -8.23
N PHE A 82 -3.87 10.03 -8.58
CA PHE A 82 -5.09 10.06 -7.78
C PHE A 82 -6.33 10.06 -8.67
N ILE A 83 -7.44 9.64 -8.09
CA ILE A 83 -8.76 9.70 -8.71
C ILE A 83 -9.73 10.38 -7.75
N ASP A 84 -10.51 11.31 -8.25
CA ASP A 84 -11.68 11.84 -7.57
C ASP A 84 -12.83 10.86 -7.81
N THR A 85 -13.17 10.08 -6.79
CA THR A 85 -14.14 8.99 -6.92
C THR A 85 -15.58 9.47 -7.07
N ALA A 86 -15.85 10.75 -6.78
CA ALA A 86 -17.17 11.35 -6.99
C ALA A 86 -17.50 11.59 -8.47
N ASN A 87 -16.47 11.81 -9.31
CA ASN A 87 -16.68 12.18 -10.71
C ASN A 87 -15.76 11.45 -11.71
N GLY A 88 -14.86 10.60 -11.23
CA GLY A 88 -13.92 9.82 -12.06
C GLY A 88 -12.74 10.62 -12.63
N THR A 89 -12.54 11.87 -12.21
CA THR A 89 -11.41 12.68 -12.68
C THR A 89 -10.10 12.12 -12.13
N GLN A 90 -9.17 11.80 -13.03
CA GLN A 90 -7.82 11.35 -12.67
C GLN A 90 -6.84 12.52 -12.68
N GLY A 91 -5.84 12.42 -11.81
CA GLY A 91 -4.75 13.39 -11.71
C GLY A 91 -3.43 12.72 -11.37
N THR A 92 -2.37 13.53 -11.42
CA THR A 92 -1.00 13.09 -11.13
C THR A 92 -0.40 13.91 -10.00
N VAL A 93 0.59 13.31 -9.32
CA VAL A 93 1.35 13.96 -8.25
C VAL A 93 2.81 14.04 -8.69
N THR A 94 3.36 15.25 -8.72
CA THR A 94 4.79 15.48 -8.97
C THR A 94 5.58 15.49 -7.66
N GLY A 95 6.92 15.38 -7.72
CA GLY A 95 7.77 15.39 -6.53
C GLY A 95 7.86 14.03 -5.80
N ALA A 96 7.37 12.94 -6.41
CA ALA A 96 7.63 11.59 -5.93
C ALA A 96 9.15 11.30 -5.91
N PRO A 97 9.65 10.44 -4.97
CA PRO A 97 11.07 10.15 -4.86
C PRO A 97 11.56 9.27 -6.03
N GLU A 98 12.87 9.35 -6.32
CA GLU A 98 13.53 8.29 -7.09
C GLU A 98 13.54 6.99 -6.30
N VAL A 99 13.18 5.87 -6.96
CA VAL A 99 13.06 4.56 -6.33
C VAL A 99 14.02 3.53 -6.93
N ASP A 100 14.57 2.64 -6.12
CA ASP A 100 15.25 1.43 -6.62
C ASP A 100 14.20 0.39 -7.02
N TYR A 101 13.70 0.53 -8.27
CA TYR A 101 12.68 -0.35 -8.81
C TYR A 101 13.24 -1.73 -9.17
N GLY A 102 12.45 -2.78 -8.90
CA GLY A 102 12.69 -4.16 -9.31
C GLY A 102 12.49 -5.18 -8.19
N GLY A 103 12.22 -6.42 -8.56
CA GLY A 103 11.80 -7.46 -7.62
C GLY A 103 10.53 -7.06 -6.87
N GLN A 104 10.60 -6.92 -5.56
CA GLN A 104 9.51 -6.40 -4.71
C GLN A 104 9.73 -4.92 -4.33
N GLY A 105 10.82 -4.30 -4.77
CA GLY A 105 11.12 -2.90 -4.50
C GLY A 105 10.49 -1.95 -5.50
N GLY A 106 10.53 -0.67 -5.19
CA GLY A 106 9.92 0.44 -5.89
C GLY A 106 9.27 1.40 -4.91
N LEU A 107 8.31 2.20 -5.37
CA LEU A 107 7.45 3.00 -4.50
C LEU A 107 6.49 2.08 -3.76
N GLY A 108 6.34 2.31 -2.48
CA GLY A 108 5.52 1.50 -1.58
C GLY A 108 4.32 2.27 -1.06
N ASP A 109 4.24 2.39 0.25
CA ASP A 109 3.08 2.92 0.95
C ASP A 109 2.95 4.44 0.87
N ILE A 110 1.74 4.90 1.03
CA ILE A 110 1.34 6.29 1.16
C ILE A 110 0.43 6.42 2.38
N ALA A 111 0.69 7.41 3.22
CA ALA A 111 -0.13 7.67 4.38
C ALA A 111 -0.34 9.17 4.61
N LEU A 112 -1.56 9.54 4.98
CA LEU A 112 -2.00 10.90 5.27
C LEU A 112 -2.55 10.97 6.69
N LEU A 113 -2.30 12.08 7.42
CA LEU A 113 -2.77 12.21 8.81
C LEU A 113 -4.30 12.35 8.87
N PRO A 114 -5.01 11.45 9.57
CA PRO A 114 -6.46 11.56 9.76
C PRO A 114 -6.92 12.87 10.38
N SER A 115 -6.12 13.46 11.29
CA SER A 115 -6.41 14.75 11.94
C SER A 115 -6.42 15.94 10.96
N GLU A 116 -5.78 15.81 9.79
CA GLU A 116 -5.84 16.83 8.74
C GLU A 116 -7.10 16.71 7.86
N SER A 117 -8.13 15.99 8.32
CA SER A 117 -9.40 15.81 7.62
C SER A 117 -10.06 17.15 7.26
N SER A 118 -10.34 17.34 5.97
CA SER A 118 -11.02 18.53 5.45
C SER A 118 -11.65 18.21 4.10
N SER A 119 -12.75 18.86 3.76
CA SER A 119 -13.38 18.73 2.44
C SER A 119 -12.58 19.38 1.30
N SER A 120 -11.63 20.26 1.62
CA SER A 120 -10.66 20.79 0.65
C SER A 120 -9.33 20.05 0.73
N LEU A 121 -8.73 19.79 -0.43
CA LEU A 121 -7.42 19.16 -0.53
C LEU A 121 -6.37 20.21 -0.95
N ASP A 122 -6.18 21.24 -0.11
CA ASP A 122 -5.23 22.29 -0.42
C ASP A 122 -3.81 21.89 -0.02
N ARG A 123 -3.67 21.45 1.23
CA ARG A 123 -2.38 21.07 1.81
C ARG A 123 -2.54 19.95 2.82
N ARG A 124 -1.65 18.93 2.77
CA ARG A 124 -1.61 17.79 3.70
C ARG A 124 -0.17 17.38 4.00
N THR A 125 0.06 16.87 5.19
CA THR A 125 1.29 16.13 5.48
C THR A 125 1.20 14.76 4.85
N ILE A 126 2.20 14.40 4.03
CA ILE A 126 2.27 13.11 3.35
C ILE A 126 3.48 12.32 3.83
N TYR A 127 3.28 11.02 4.04
CA TYR A 127 4.34 10.06 4.28
C TYR A 127 4.37 9.06 3.14
N LEU A 128 5.56 8.76 2.68
CA LEU A 128 5.80 7.78 1.61
C LEU A 128 6.87 6.80 2.05
N SER A 129 6.75 5.56 1.61
CA SER A 129 7.82 4.59 1.73
C SER A 129 8.28 4.11 0.36
N TRP A 130 9.57 3.78 0.22
CA TRP A 130 10.11 3.26 -1.03
C TRP A 130 11.41 2.48 -0.81
N ALA A 131 11.83 1.74 -1.83
CA ALA A 131 13.13 1.11 -1.87
C ALA A 131 14.18 2.12 -2.33
N GLU A 132 15.24 2.32 -1.56
CA GLU A 132 16.37 3.21 -1.86
C GLU A 132 17.65 2.39 -2.08
N ALA A 133 18.38 2.69 -3.16
CA ALA A 133 19.71 2.12 -3.41
C ALA A 133 20.70 2.53 -2.30
N GLY A 134 21.67 1.66 -2.03
CA GLY A 134 22.80 1.89 -1.13
C GLY A 134 24.12 1.78 -1.85
N GLU A 135 25.20 1.68 -1.10
CA GLU A 135 26.52 1.45 -1.66
C GLU A 135 26.63 0.06 -2.30
N GLY A 136 27.30 -0.03 -3.44
CA GLY A 136 27.47 -1.26 -4.20
C GLY A 136 26.10 -1.81 -4.66
N ASP A 137 25.86 -3.11 -4.46
CA ASP A 137 24.58 -3.78 -4.81
C ASP A 137 23.66 -3.91 -3.59
N THR A 138 23.67 -2.92 -2.67
CA THR A 138 22.79 -2.92 -1.50
C THR A 138 21.60 -1.99 -1.69
N ARG A 139 20.52 -2.25 -0.95
CA ARG A 139 19.30 -1.43 -0.91
C ARG A 139 18.50 -1.71 0.36
N GLY A 140 17.61 -0.79 0.71
CA GLY A 140 16.73 -0.93 1.86
C GLY A 140 15.48 -0.09 1.71
N ALA A 141 14.47 -0.34 2.53
CA ALA A 141 13.31 0.50 2.63
C ALA A 141 13.67 1.83 3.31
N VAL A 142 13.00 2.89 2.89
CA VAL A 142 13.07 4.21 3.53
C VAL A 142 11.67 4.79 3.67
N VAL A 143 11.54 5.73 4.59
CA VAL A 143 10.32 6.52 4.78
C VAL A 143 10.67 7.99 4.68
N GLY A 144 9.91 8.72 3.89
CA GLY A 144 9.98 10.17 3.78
C GLY A 144 8.71 10.83 4.25
N ARG A 145 8.85 12.09 4.67
CA ARG A 145 7.77 13.00 5.04
C ARG A 145 7.87 14.28 4.22
N GLY A 146 6.76 14.75 3.69
CA GLY A 146 6.69 15.96 2.89
C GLY A 146 5.35 16.66 3.04
N THR A 147 5.10 17.61 2.17
CA THR A 147 3.81 18.31 2.06
C THR A 147 3.21 18.03 0.69
N LEU A 148 2.01 17.47 0.66
CA LEU A 148 1.18 17.34 -0.54
C LEU A 148 0.42 18.66 -0.73
N GLU A 149 0.60 19.29 -1.88
CA GLU A 149 -0.09 20.52 -2.28
C GLU A 149 -0.91 20.28 -3.55
N CYS A 150 -2.20 20.60 -3.52
CA CYS A 150 -3.14 20.35 -4.61
C CYS A 150 -3.86 21.63 -5.00
N ALA A 151 -3.14 22.53 -5.68
CA ALA A 151 -3.67 23.81 -6.13
C ALA A 151 -4.58 23.72 -7.38
N GLN A 152 -4.61 22.57 -8.04
CA GLN A 152 -5.37 22.32 -9.27
C GLN A 152 -6.24 21.07 -9.11
N THR A 153 -7.32 21.00 -9.87
CA THR A 153 -8.30 19.92 -9.77
C THR A 153 -7.71 18.55 -10.10
N ASN A 154 -6.71 18.50 -10.99
CA ASN A 154 -6.13 17.24 -11.52
C ASN A 154 -4.61 17.17 -11.38
N ALA A 155 -4.00 18.03 -10.57
CA ALA A 155 -2.55 18.02 -10.34
C ALA A 155 -2.24 18.39 -8.89
N CYS A 156 -1.38 17.59 -8.27
CA CYS A 156 -0.78 17.85 -6.97
C CYS A 156 0.75 17.82 -7.07
N ALA A 157 1.42 18.36 -6.08
CA ALA A 157 2.86 18.27 -5.94
C ALA A 157 3.23 17.90 -4.51
N ILE A 158 4.30 17.13 -4.35
CA ILE A 158 4.93 16.89 -3.05
C ILE A 158 6.12 17.82 -2.94
N GLU A 159 6.13 18.64 -1.90
CA GLU A 159 7.19 19.60 -1.61
C GLU A 159 7.90 19.26 -0.31
N GLY A 160 9.20 19.56 -0.26
CA GLY A 160 10.01 19.35 0.95
C GLY A 160 10.05 17.89 1.43
N LEU A 161 10.01 16.92 0.51
CA LEU A 161 10.12 15.50 0.88
C LEU A 161 11.50 15.22 1.46
N GLU A 162 11.54 14.87 2.74
CA GLU A 162 12.76 14.53 3.47
C GLU A 162 12.68 13.11 3.98
N VAL A 163 13.79 12.35 3.87
CA VAL A 163 13.87 11.00 4.43
C VAL A 163 14.02 11.09 5.94
N ILE A 164 13.04 10.54 6.66
CA ILE A 164 12.97 10.54 8.12
C ILE A 164 13.38 9.21 8.76
N TRP A 165 13.40 8.12 8.00
CA TRP A 165 13.82 6.80 8.48
C TRP A 165 14.42 5.95 7.35
N ARG A 166 15.35 5.08 7.72
CA ARG A 166 15.95 4.08 6.81
C ARG A 166 16.05 2.71 7.46
N GLN A 167 15.71 1.70 6.70
CA GLN A 167 16.05 0.33 7.04
C GLN A 167 17.57 0.17 7.08
N ALA A 168 18.07 -0.41 8.15
CA ALA A 168 19.52 -0.58 8.38
C ALA A 168 19.81 -1.96 9.00
N PRO A 169 20.87 -2.64 8.46
CA PRO A 169 21.70 -2.21 7.32
C PRO A 169 20.97 -2.34 5.98
N LYS A 170 21.35 -1.56 4.97
CA LYS A 170 21.01 -1.87 3.58
C LYS A 170 21.76 -3.13 3.15
N VAL A 171 21.05 -4.03 2.46
CA VAL A 171 21.58 -5.35 2.08
C VAL A 171 21.30 -5.66 0.60
N THR A 172 21.99 -6.66 0.05
CA THR A 172 21.77 -7.14 -1.32
C THR A 172 20.40 -7.82 -1.46
N GLY A 173 19.91 -7.94 -2.69
CA GLY A 173 18.63 -8.58 -3.01
C GLY A 173 17.45 -7.60 -3.05
N ARG A 174 16.38 -8.01 -3.74
CA ARG A 174 15.24 -7.15 -4.08
C ARG A 174 13.91 -7.71 -3.56
N GLY A 175 13.91 -8.33 -2.37
CA GLY A 175 12.71 -8.88 -1.74
C GLY A 175 12.54 -8.46 -0.30
N HIS A 176 11.34 -8.70 0.23
CA HIS A 176 10.92 -8.50 1.61
C HIS A 176 11.29 -7.12 2.18
N TYR A 177 10.82 -6.07 1.54
CA TYR A 177 11.00 -4.71 2.05
C TYR A 177 9.98 -4.40 3.16
N SER A 178 8.80 -5.00 3.11
CA SER A 178 7.61 -4.63 3.89
C SER A 178 7.17 -3.20 3.63
N HIS A 179 7.69 -2.25 4.38
CA HIS A 179 7.54 -0.80 4.32
C HIS A 179 6.09 -0.26 4.37
N ARG A 180 5.16 -0.99 5.02
CA ARG A 180 3.84 -0.48 5.40
C ARG A 180 3.94 0.51 6.53
N LEU A 181 3.05 1.49 6.52
CA LEU A 181 2.99 2.60 7.45
C LEU A 181 1.66 2.57 8.21
N ALA A 182 1.68 2.87 9.51
CA ALA A 182 0.47 3.07 10.29
C ALA A 182 0.69 4.16 11.33
N PHE A 183 -0.28 5.06 11.48
CA PHE A 183 -0.28 6.00 12.60
C PHE A 183 -0.94 5.39 13.82
N SER A 184 -0.41 5.70 15.02
CA SER A 184 -1.14 5.38 16.25
C SER A 184 -2.50 6.11 16.26
N PRO A 185 -3.54 5.56 16.93
CA PRO A 185 -4.86 6.19 16.95
C PRO A 185 -4.90 7.63 17.50
N ASP A 186 -3.91 8.00 18.31
CA ASP A 186 -3.71 9.37 18.83
C ASP A 186 -2.77 10.22 17.95
N GLU A 187 -2.35 9.68 16.80
CA GLU A 187 -1.45 10.29 15.81
C GLU A 187 -0.13 10.86 16.39
N ARG A 188 0.33 10.32 17.52
CA ARG A 188 1.62 10.74 18.08
C ARG A 188 2.79 9.94 17.51
N TYR A 189 2.54 8.76 16.99
CA TYR A 189 3.56 7.85 16.54
C TYR A 189 3.29 7.33 15.12
N LEU A 190 4.39 7.13 14.40
CA LEU A 190 4.44 6.41 13.14
C LEU A 190 5.01 5.01 13.39
N PHE A 191 4.29 3.98 12.96
CA PHE A 191 4.77 2.61 12.90
C PHE A 191 5.21 2.28 11.49
N VAL A 192 6.36 1.63 11.35
CA VAL A 192 6.91 1.23 10.05
C VAL A 192 7.24 -0.25 10.09
N ALA A 193 6.65 -1.01 9.17
CA ALA A 193 7.01 -2.39 8.94
C ALA A 193 8.34 -2.49 8.18
N SER A 194 9.27 -3.29 8.65
CA SER A 194 10.60 -3.48 8.08
C SER A 194 10.85 -4.97 7.85
N GLY A 195 10.89 -5.41 6.60
CA GLY A 195 11.04 -6.82 6.26
C GLY A 195 12.46 -7.36 6.50
N ASP A 196 12.58 -8.69 6.56
CA ASP A 196 13.85 -9.38 6.80
C ASP A 196 14.82 -9.32 5.60
N ARG A 197 14.39 -8.72 4.47
CA ARG A 197 15.16 -8.59 3.23
C ARG A 197 15.67 -9.94 2.69
N GLN A 198 14.92 -11.02 2.98
CA GLN A 198 15.28 -12.41 2.65
C GLN A 198 16.61 -12.86 3.29
N LYS A 199 16.97 -12.26 4.43
CA LYS A 199 18.21 -12.60 5.17
C LYS A 199 17.95 -13.53 6.34
N MET A 200 16.69 -13.70 6.73
CA MET A 200 16.24 -14.59 7.80
C MET A 200 16.82 -14.19 9.18
N GLN A 201 18.02 -14.64 9.54
CA GLN A 201 18.60 -14.47 10.87
C GLN A 201 18.63 -13.05 11.45
N PRO A 202 18.82 -11.97 10.65
CA PRO A 202 18.73 -10.62 11.17
C PRO A 202 17.40 -10.29 11.86
N ALA A 203 16.29 -10.99 11.55
CA ALA A 203 15.02 -10.80 12.21
C ALA A 203 15.04 -11.15 13.72
N GLN A 204 16.06 -11.90 14.17
CA GLN A 204 16.27 -12.22 15.59
C GLN A 204 17.37 -11.36 16.25
N ASP A 205 18.00 -10.45 15.50
CA ASP A 205 19.06 -9.58 16.01
C ASP A 205 18.54 -8.15 16.20
N THR A 206 18.28 -7.76 17.42
CA THR A 206 17.74 -6.44 17.78
C THR A 206 18.71 -5.27 17.60
N SER A 207 19.97 -5.51 17.19
CA SER A 207 20.92 -4.45 16.85
C SER A 207 20.71 -3.85 15.44
N ASN A 208 19.78 -4.41 14.67
CA ASN A 208 19.35 -3.94 13.36
C ASN A 208 17.81 -3.85 13.31
N ASN A 209 17.23 -3.32 12.23
CA ASN A 209 15.78 -3.23 12.08
C ASN A 209 15.21 -4.09 10.95
N LEU A 210 15.94 -5.13 10.51
CA LEU A 210 15.42 -6.10 9.54
C LEU A 210 14.48 -7.10 10.22
N GLY A 211 13.32 -7.36 9.63
CA GLY A 211 12.31 -8.25 10.20
C GLY A 211 11.69 -7.71 11.49
N SER A 212 11.37 -6.41 11.51
CA SER A 212 10.88 -5.71 12.69
C SER A 212 9.75 -4.74 12.37
N ILE A 213 8.99 -4.38 13.38
CA ILE A 213 8.16 -3.17 13.36
C ILE A 213 8.88 -2.13 14.22
N VAL A 214 9.07 -0.93 13.69
CA VAL A 214 9.64 0.20 14.44
C VAL A 214 8.54 1.18 14.83
N ARG A 215 8.69 1.87 15.97
CA ARG A 215 7.82 2.97 16.39
C ARG A 215 8.63 4.24 16.53
N LEU A 216 8.24 5.26 15.81
CA LEU A 216 8.90 6.55 15.69
C LEU A 216 7.95 7.67 16.08
N ASN A 217 8.49 8.84 16.45
CA ASN A 217 7.74 10.08 16.39
C ASN A 217 7.44 10.45 14.93
N LEU A 218 6.50 11.36 14.68
CA LEU A 218 6.10 11.75 13.33
C LEU A 218 7.21 12.42 12.50
N ASP A 219 8.28 12.88 13.14
CA ASP A 219 9.47 13.43 12.49
C ASP A 219 10.57 12.38 12.22
N GLY A 220 10.31 11.10 12.51
CA GLY A 220 11.23 9.99 12.33
C GLY A 220 12.20 9.77 13.50
N SER A 221 12.20 10.63 14.50
CA SER A 221 13.02 10.43 15.70
C SER A 221 12.51 9.25 16.53
N THR A 222 13.41 8.62 17.29
CA THR A 222 13.07 7.49 18.17
C THR A 222 12.01 7.88 19.20
N ALA A 223 10.91 7.13 19.24
CA ALA A 223 9.84 7.37 20.21
C ALA A 223 10.26 6.94 21.63
N ALA A 224 9.95 7.77 22.61
CA ALA A 224 10.18 7.43 24.01
C ALA A 224 9.28 6.25 24.44
N GLY A 225 9.81 5.39 25.31
CA GLY A 225 9.06 4.24 25.85
C GLY A 225 8.93 3.07 24.88
N ASN A 226 9.78 2.97 23.85
CA ASN A 226 9.96 1.72 23.11
C ASN A 226 10.59 0.66 24.02
N PRO A 227 10.32 -0.64 23.78
CA PRO A 227 10.77 -1.73 24.66
C PRO A 227 12.28 -1.75 24.89
N LEU A 228 13.07 -1.40 23.87
CA LEU A 228 14.53 -1.39 23.91
C LEU A 228 15.13 0.03 23.94
N ALA A 229 14.35 1.04 24.36
CA ALA A 229 14.78 2.45 24.37
C ALA A 229 16.10 2.68 25.14
N GLY A 230 16.38 1.87 26.17
CA GLY A 230 17.60 1.96 26.96
C GLY A 230 18.88 1.49 26.25
N GLU A 231 18.76 0.75 25.15
CA GLU A 231 19.90 0.24 24.38
C GLU A 231 20.45 1.29 23.40
N GLY A 232 19.65 2.30 23.06
CA GLY A 232 20.04 3.35 22.12
C GLY A 232 20.16 2.84 20.66
N GLY A 233 20.55 3.75 19.78
CA GLY A 233 20.76 3.41 18.36
C GLY A 233 19.53 2.84 17.67
N ILE A 234 19.73 1.83 16.82
CA ILE A 234 18.65 1.17 16.06
C ILE A 234 17.71 0.39 16.98
N SER A 235 18.26 -0.31 17.99
CA SER A 235 17.48 -1.09 18.97
C SER A 235 16.38 -0.25 19.62
N ALA A 236 16.68 1.00 19.93
CA ALA A 236 15.72 1.92 20.57
C ALA A 236 14.51 2.26 19.70
N GLN A 237 14.54 1.98 18.39
CA GLN A 237 13.42 2.20 17.47
C GLN A 237 12.44 1.01 17.47
N LEU A 238 12.88 -0.18 17.87
CA LEU A 238 12.12 -1.42 17.73
C LEU A 238 10.88 -1.41 18.63
N TRP A 239 9.76 -1.80 18.07
CA TRP A 239 8.51 -2.09 18.78
C TRP A 239 8.30 -3.60 18.93
N SER A 240 8.56 -4.38 17.88
CA SER A 240 8.53 -5.84 17.84
C SER A 240 9.53 -6.35 16.81
N TRP A 241 9.87 -7.64 16.85
CA TRP A 241 10.83 -8.26 15.93
C TRP A 241 10.48 -9.73 15.67
N GLY A 242 11.30 -10.42 14.87
CA GLY A 242 11.02 -11.80 14.46
C GLY A 242 9.94 -11.89 13.38
N HIS A 243 9.78 -10.85 12.57
CA HIS A 243 8.88 -10.79 11.43
C HIS A 243 9.61 -11.14 10.12
N ARG A 244 8.86 -11.58 9.11
CA ARG A 244 9.40 -11.94 7.81
C ARG A 244 9.17 -10.85 6.77
N ASN A 245 7.96 -10.69 6.30
CA ASN A 245 7.59 -9.73 5.24
C ASN A 245 6.15 -9.27 5.43
N ILE A 246 5.98 -8.22 6.17
CA ILE A 246 4.71 -7.61 6.54
C ILE A 246 4.17 -6.82 5.34
N LEU A 247 2.98 -7.15 4.86
CA LEU A 247 2.31 -6.46 3.76
C LEU A 247 1.05 -5.70 4.18
N GLY A 248 0.60 -5.86 5.42
CA GLY A 248 -0.45 -5.06 6.02
C GLY A 248 -0.10 -4.68 7.44
N LEU A 249 -0.40 -3.45 7.86
CA LEU A 249 -0.14 -2.93 9.20
C LEU A 249 -1.25 -1.96 9.58
N GLN A 250 -2.13 -2.35 10.50
CA GLN A 250 -3.36 -1.61 10.79
C GLN A 250 -3.69 -1.61 12.29
N PHE A 251 -4.31 -0.53 12.76
CA PHE A 251 -4.94 -0.49 14.07
C PHE A 251 -6.41 -0.90 13.98
N ASP A 252 -6.86 -1.75 14.89
CA ASP A 252 -8.27 -2.09 15.01
C ASP A 252 -9.06 -1.00 15.76
N GLY A 253 -10.39 -1.14 15.80
CA GLY A 253 -11.28 -0.21 16.49
C GLY A 253 -11.09 -0.13 18.02
N GLN A 254 -10.25 -1.00 18.60
CA GLN A 254 -9.86 -0.99 20.02
C GLN A 254 -8.48 -0.36 20.23
N GLY A 255 -7.83 0.11 19.16
CA GLY A 255 -6.49 0.71 19.21
C GLY A 255 -5.36 -0.30 19.36
N ARG A 256 -5.57 -1.56 18.99
CA ARG A 256 -4.56 -2.61 18.97
C ARG A 256 -3.94 -2.69 17.58
N LEU A 257 -2.61 -2.78 17.52
CA LEU A 257 -1.88 -2.91 16.27
C LEU A 257 -1.88 -4.37 15.80
N TRP A 258 -2.11 -4.57 14.52
CA TRP A 258 -2.06 -5.87 13.85
C TRP A 258 -1.16 -5.79 12.63
N ASP A 259 -0.44 -6.85 12.36
CA ASP A 259 0.29 -7.05 11.12
C ASP A 259 -0.23 -8.27 10.35
N LEU A 260 -0.05 -8.21 9.04
CA LEU A 260 -0.38 -9.28 8.11
C LEU A 260 0.85 -9.55 7.26
N GLU A 261 1.42 -10.77 7.38
CA GLU A 261 2.69 -11.07 6.75
C GLU A 261 2.72 -12.37 5.94
N HIS A 262 3.66 -12.43 4.99
CA HIS A 262 3.93 -13.58 4.18
C HIS A 262 4.79 -14.60 4.91
N GLY A 263 4.34 -15.83 4.99
CA GLY A 263 5.15 -16.98 5.33
C GLY A 263 6.04 -17.47 4.17
N PRO A 264 6.81 -18.53 4.39
CA PRO A 264 7.60 -19.20 3.33
C PRO A 264 6.71 -20.09 2.45
N ALA A 265 6.93 -21.41 2.39
CA ALA A 265 6.03 -22.33 1.69
C ALA A 265 4.84 -22.72 2.59
N GLY A 266 3.93 -21.79 2.84
CA GLY A 266 2.87 -21.83 3.82
C GLY A 266 3.10 -20.84 4.96
N GLY A 267 2.12 -20.73 5.88
CA GLY A 267 2.25 -19.95 7.10
C GLY A 267 2.24 -18.45 6.89
N ASP A 268 1.41 -17.93 5.98
CA ASP A 268 1.04 -16.51 6.03
C ASP A 268 0.29 -16.28 7.35
N GLU A 269 0.47 -15.11 7.97
CA GLU A 269 0.04 -14.87 9.35
C GLU A 269 -0.67 -13.54 9.51
N LEU A 270 -1.71 -13.51 10.34
CA LEU A 270 -2.26 -12.29 10.93
C LEU A 270 -1.91 -12.30 12.42
N ASN A 271 -1.18 -11.29 12.87
CA ASN A 271 -0.61 -11.19 14.20
C ASN A 271 -1.18 -10.00 14.97
N LEU A 272 -1.52 -10.21 16.24
CA LEU A 272 -1.72 -9.11 17.19
C LEU A 272 -0.34 -8.63 17.68
N VAL A 273 0.03 -7.40 17.33
CA VAL A 273 1.37 -6.85 17.62
C VAL A 273 1.47 -6.37 19.06
N GLN A 274 2.40 -6.96 19.79
CA GLN A 274 2.69 -6.61 21.20
C GLN A 274 4.03 -5.86 21.30
N SER A 275 4.07 -4.87 22.17
CA SER A 275 5.30 -4.15 22.50
C SER A 275 6.34 -5.07 23.09
N GLY A 276 7.53 -5.15 22.48
CA GLY A 276 8.60 -6.06 22.91
C GLY A 276 8.39 -7.51 22.48
N GLY A 277 7.40 -7.78 21.62
CA GLY A 277 7.09 -9.10 21.13
C GLY A 277 8.11 -9.63 20.11
N ASN A 278 8.44 -10.93 20.22
CA ASN A 278 9.20 -11.67 19.25
C ASN A 278 8.29 -12.70 18.57
N TYR A 279 8.12 -12.62 17.23
CA TYR A 279 7.21 -13.45 16.43
C TYR A 279 7.90 -14.69 15.83
N GLY A 280 9.20 -14.85 16.11
CA GLY A 280 9.93 -16.09 15.98
C GLY A 280 10.52 -16.38 14.60
N TRP A 281 10.23 -15.61 13.56
CA TRP A 281 10.90 -15.82 12.28
C TRP A 281 12.42 -15.60 12.42
N PRO A 282 13.30 -16.46 11.86
CA PRO A 282 13.06 -17.69 11.11
C PRO A 282 13.10 -18.98 11.95
N GLU A 283 13.09 -18.89 13.27
CA GLU A 283 13.24 -20.03 14.19
C GLU A 283 11.96 -20.90 14.22
N VAL A 284 10.79 -20.29 13.98
CA VAL A 284 9.49 -20.94 13.84
C VAL A 284 8.71 -20.35 12.67
N SER A 285 7.79 -21.15 12.10
CA SER A 285 6.84 -20.71 11.07
C SER A 285 5.68 -21.70 10.92
N GLY A 286 4.54 -21.22 10.40
CA GLY A 286 3.45 -22.08 9.93
C GLY A 286 3.75 -22.87 8.65
N GLY A 287 4.81 -22.47 7.91
CA GLY A 287 5.26 -23.09 6.64
C GLY A 287 6.68 -23.67 6.72
N ASP A 288 7.12 -24.25 5.63
CA ASP A 288 8.46 -24.82 5.47
C ASP A 288 9.32 -23.96 4.53
N HIS A 289 10.63 -24.21 4.49
CA HIS A 289 11.50 -23.58 3.49
C HIS A 289 11.07 -23.95 2.07
N TYR A 290 11.35 -23.10 1.09
CA TYR A 290 11.03 -23.37 -0.33
C TYR A 290 11.77 -24.59 -0.91
N ASP A 291 12.87 -25.01 -0.31
CA ASP A 291 13.60 -26.26 -0.66
C ASP A 291 13.02 -27.50 0.03
N GLY A 292 11.93 -27.35 0.78
CA GLY A 292 11.21 -28.42 1.48
C GLY A 292 11.79 -28.80 2.84
N LYS A 293 12.83 -28.10 3.33
CA LYS A 293 13.31 -28.31 4.69
C LYS A 293 12.30 -27.80 5.69
N PRO A 294 12.00 -28.58 6.76
CA PRO A 294 11.02 -28.15 7.76
C PRO A 294 11.56 -26.98 8.58
N ILE A 295 10.64 -26.07 8.94
CA ILE A 295 10.81 -25.07 10.00
C ILE A 295 9.98 -25.53 11.19
N PRO A 296 10.47 -25.46 12.44
CA PRO A 296 9.69 -25.75 13.61
C PRO A 296 8.36 -24.94 13.61
N ARG A 297 7.26 -25.56 14.03
CA ARG A 297 5.95 -24.88 14.05
C ARG A 297 5.85 -23.90 15.24
N ASN A 298 5.12 -22.80 15.06
CA ASN A 298 4.88 -21.80 16.10
C ASN A 298 4.34 -22.44 17.40
N SER A 299 3.57 -23.55 17.29
CA SER A 299 3.04 -24.28 18.43
C SER A 299 4.08 -25.05 19.25
N THR A 300 5.31 -25.22 18.74
CA THR A 300 6.38 -25.99 19.41
C THR A 300 7.28 -25.13 20.31
N ARG A 301 7.13 -23.81 20.26
CA ARG A 301 7.95 -22.82 21.01
C ARG A 301 7.01 -21.85 21.72
N ASP A 302 7.12 -21.77 23.04
CA ASP A 302 6.28 -20.88 23.87
C ASP A 302 6.99 -19.55 24.19
N ASP A 303 8.24 -19.41 23.78
CA ASP A 303 9.04 -18.18 23.91
C ASP A 303 8.80 -17.18 22.77
N PHE A 304 8.01 -17.56 21.76
CA PHE A 304 7.58 -16.68 20.67
C PHE A 304 6.08 -16.42 20.73
N ILE A 305 5.66 -15.23 20.28
CA ILE A 305 4.25 -14.88 20.12
C ILE A 305 3.68 -15.69 18.95
N LYS A 306 2.52 -16.28 19.18
CA LYS A 306 1.83 -17.10 18.18
C LYS A 306 0.90 -16.23 17.34
N PRO A 307 0.77 -16.51 16.03
CA PRO A 307 -0.19 -15.81 15.19
C PRO A 307 -1.63 -16.05 15.68
N ALA A 308 -2.48 -15.02 15.53
CA ALA A 308 -3.91 -15.12 15.80
C ALA A 308 -4.60 -16.07 14.81
N VAL A 309 -4.13 -16.08 13.56
CA VAL A 309 -4.49 -17.06 12.52
C VAL A 309 -3.34 -17.18 11.52
N ASN A 310 -3.12 -18.39 11.00
CA ASN A 310 -2.20 -18.62 9.89
C ASN A 310 -2.84 -19.43 8.76
N TRP A 311 -2.22 -19.34 7.57
CA TRP A 311 -2.71 -20.01 6.36
C TRP A 311 -1.66 -20.91 5.73
N THR A 312 -1.98 -22.20 5.66
CA THR A 312 -1.25 -23.19 4.88
C THR A 312 -2.28 -24.06 4.14
N PRO A 313 -2.37 -23.94 2.79
CA PRO A 313 -1.51 -23.17 1.88
C PRO A 313 -1.67 -21.65 2.02
N VAL A 314 -0.67 -20.90 1.52
CA VAL A 314 -0.62 -19.42 1.57
C VAL A 314 -1.82 -18.75 0.90
N ILE A 315 -2.20 -17.58 1.42
CA ILE A 315 -3.11 -16.63 0.75
C ILE A 315 -2.36 -15.51 0.02
N ALA A 316 -1.05 -15.37 0.26
CA ALA A 316 -0.20 -14.30 -0.26
C ALA A 316 -0.87 -12.93 -0.10
N PRO A 317 -1.00 -12.42 1.14
CA PRO A 317 -1.73 -11.19 1.41
C PRO A 317 -1.08 -9.98 0.73
N GLY A 318 -1.90 -9.07 0.23
CA GLY A 318 -1.46 -7.79 -0.34
C GLY A 318 -1.57 -6.66 0.67
N ASP A 319 -2.73 -6.57 1.32
CA ASP A 319 -3.05 -5.67 2.42
C ASP A 319 -4.35 -6.10 3.10
N PHE A 320 -4.76 -5.40 4.18
CA PHE A 320 -6.04 -5.61 4.85
C PHE A 320 -6.55 -4.33 5.51
N ILE A 321 -7.84 -4.29 5.78
CA ILE A 321 -8.50 -3.25 6.58
C ILE A 321 -9.28 -3.90 7.72
N PHE A 322 -9.48 -3.18 8.82
CA PHE A 322 -10.58 -3.46 9.74
C PHE A 322 -11.82 -2.71 9.27
N TYR A 323 -12.78 -3.44 8.73
CA TYR A 323 -13.97 -2.82 8.16
C TYR A 323 -14.81 -2.14 9.25
N SER A 324 -15.06 -0.85 9.09
CA SER A 324 -15.84 -0.03 10.05
C SER A 324 -17.19 0.44 9.49
N GLY A 325 -17.42 0.26 8.17
CA GLY A 325 -18.64 0.67 7.49
C GLY A 325 -19.88 -0.16 7.85
N ASP A 326 -21.01 0.23 7.31
CA ASP A 326 -22.29 -0.43 7.54
C ASP A 326 -22.87 -1.09 6.27
N GLN A 327 -22.19 -0.99 5.10
CA GLN A 327 -22.71 -1.55 3.85
C GLN A 327 -22.65 -3.08 3.82
N PHE A 328 -21.57 -3.68 4.35
CA PHE A 328 -21.38 -5.13 4.34
C PHE A 328 -21.85 -5.75 5.65
N ALA A 329 -23.03 -6.36 5.62
CA ALA A 329 -23.61 -6.99 6.80
C ALA A 329 -22.70 -8.08 7.37
N GLY A 330 -22.38 -8.00 8.67
CA GLY A 330 -21.56 -8.97 9.37
C GLY A 330 -20.05 -8.81 9.20
N TRP A 331 -19.57 -7.78 8.49
CA TRP A 331 -18.13 -7.52 8.35
C TRP A 331 -17.61 -6.45 9.32
N LYS A 332 -18.48 -5.73 9.99
CA LYS A 332 -18.08 -4.66 10.92
C LYS A 332 -17.14 -5.19 12.01
N GLY A 333 -15.96 -4.62 12.10
CA GLY A 333 -14.89 -5.06 13.01
C GLY A 333 -14.08 -6.28 12.53
N ALA A 334 -14.45 -6.90 11.41
CA ALA A 334 -13.66 -7.95 10.80
C ALA A 334 -12.44 -7.39 10.07
N ALA A 335 -11.37 -8.16 10.00
CA ALA A 335 -10.28 -7.92 9.07
C ALA A 335 -10.69 -8.43 7.68
N VAL A 336 -10.63 -7.55 6.67
CA VAL A 336 -10.90 -7.90 5.27
C VAL A 336 -9.59 -7.78 4.51
N ILE A 337 -9.13 -8.89 3.94
CA ILE A 337 -7.81 -9.04 3.34
C ILE A 337 -7.91 -9.10 1.82
N ALA A 338 -7.11 -8.30 1.12
CA ALA A 338 -6.84 -8.46 -0.30
C ALA A 338 -5.78 -9.56 -0.49
N ALA A 339 -6.18 -10.71 -1.03
CA ALA A 339 -5.29 -11.85 -1.21
C ALA A 339 -4.88 -12.02 -2.67
N MET A 340 -3.56 -12.16 -2.90
CA MET A 340 -3.01 -12.36 -4.23
C MET A 340 -3.06 -13.82 -4.67
N LYS A 341 -3.19 -14.75 -3.75
CA LYS A 341 -3.33 -16.18 -4.02
C LYS A 341 -4.26 -16.76 -2.94
N PRO A 342 -5.43 -17.27 -3.26
CA PRO A 342 -5.93 -17.67 -4.59
C PRO A 342 -6.69 -16.57 -5.37
N SER A 343 -6.35 -15.29 -5.27
CA SER A 343 -7.10 -14.16 -5.85
C SER A 343 -8.48 -14.04 -5.20
N ALA A 344 -8.53 -13.45 -4.01
CA ALA A 344 -9.75 -13.43 -3.21
C ALA A 344 -9.76 -12.24 -2.25
N LEU A 345 -10.95 -11.85 -1.80
CA LEU A 345 -11.11 -11.23 -0.49
C LEU A 345 -11.24 -12.32 0.56
N VAL A 346 -10.52 -12.18 1.67
CA VAL A 346 -10.60 -13.09 2.81
C VAL A 346 -11.11 -12.32 4.00
N VAL A 347 -12.25 -12.73 4.56
CA VAL A 347 -12.86 -12.09 5.74
C VAL A 347 -12.52 -12.88 6.98
N VAL A 348 -11.96 -12.19 7.96
CA VAL A 348 -11.46 -12.78 9.21
C VAL A 348 -12.17 -12.12 10.39
N THR A 349 -12.90 -12.89 11.14
CA THR A 349 -13.50 -12.44 12.41
C THR A 349 -12.46 -12.45 13.51
N ILE A 350 -12.39 -11.37 14.27
CA ILE A 350 -11.52 -11.20 15.43
C ILE A 350 -12.33 -11.50 16.70
N ASP A 351 -11.78 -12.35 17.58
CA ASP A 351 -12.34 -12.66 18.90
C ASP A 351 -11.24 -12.58 19.96
N GLY A 352 -11.16 -11.43 20.63
CA GLY A 352 -10.07 -11.13 21.55
C GLY A 352 -8.72 -11.08 20.83
N GLU A 353 -7.81 -11.98 21.16
CA GLU A 353 -6.49 -12.14 20.54
C GLU A 353 -6.47 -13.23 19.45
N SER A 354 -7.58 -13.93 19.27
CA SER A 354 -7.74 -14.97 18.26
C SER A 354 -8.44 -14.43 17.02
N ALA A 355 -8.17 -15.06 15.89
CA ALA A 355 -8.78 -14.72 14.62
C ALA A 355 -9.18 -15.96 13.84
N ARG A 356 -10.22 -15.88 13.01
CA ARG A 356 -10.70 -17.00 12.21
C ARG A 356 -11.24 -16.53 10.87
N GLU A 357 -10.76 -17.13 9.78
CA GLU A 357 -11.36 -16.94 8.47
C GLU A 357 -12.82 -17.40 8.47
N THR A 358 -13.72 -16.52 8.03
CA THR A 358 -15.17 -16.78 7.98
C THR A 358 -15.73 -16.81 6.57
N GLN A 359 -15.09 -16.07 5.64
CA GLN A 359 -15.52 -16.03 4.25
C GLN A 359 -14.28 -15.90 3.35
N ARG A 360 -14.40 -16.46 2.14
CA ARG A 360 -13.42 -16.28 1.06
C ARG A 360 -14.18 -16.06 -0.24
N ILE A 361 -13.99 -14.88 -0.80
CA ILE A 361 -14.71 -14.41 -1.99
C ILE A 361 -13.74 -14.40 -3.16
N PRO A 362 -13.86 -15.30 -4.14
CA PRO A 362 -12.92 -15.41 -5.24
C PRO A 362 -13.04 -14.23 -6.20
N PHE A 363 -11.90 -13.83 -6.75
CA PHE A 363 -11.76 -12.86 -7.83
C PHE A 363 -11.00 -13.50 -9.00
N GLU A 364 -11.13 -12.92 -10.19
CA GLU A 364 -10.40 -13.41 -11.37
C GLU A 364 -8.91 -13.08 -11.30
N LYS A 365 -8.58 -11.90 -10.73
CA LYS A 365 -7.21 -11.42 -10.62
C LYS A 365 -6.77 -11.27 -9.17
N ARG A 366 -5.48 -11.28 -9.00
CA ARG A 366 -4.81 -11.04 -7.71
C ARG A 366 -5.18 -9.66 -7.18
N LEU A 367 -5.50 -9.57 -5.90
CA LEU A 367 -5.78 -8.30 -5.24
C LEU A 367 -4.54 -7.86 -4.45
N ARG A 368 -4.06 -6.64 -4.75
CA ARG A 368 -2.85 -6.06 -4.14
C ARG A 368 -3.16 -5.20 -2.94
N GLU A 369 -4.22 -4.41 -3.03
CA GLU A 369 -4.52 -3.36 -2.07
C GLU A 369 -6.00 -3.34 -1.76
N ILE A 370 -6.35 -2.88 -0.56
CA ILE A 370 -7.73 -2.72 -0.12
C ILE A 370 -7.85 -1.50 0.78
N VAL A 371 -8.83 -0.64 0.49
CA VAL A 371 -9.17 0.50 1.35
C VAL A 371 -10.68 0.63 1.51
N GLN A 372 -11.11 1.21 2.62
CA GLN A 372 -12.52 1.57 2.82
C GLN A 372 -12.75 2.99 2.34
N GLY A 373 -13.72 3.18 1.46
CA GLY A 373 -14.15 4.50 1.01
C GLY A 373 -14.94 5.27 2.07
N PRO A 374 -15.05 6.60 1.92
CA PRO A 374 -15.78 7.46 2.86
C PRO A 374 -17.28 7.10 2.95
N ASP A 375 -17.82 6.48 1.92
CA ASP A 375 -19.21 5.98 1.86
C ASP A 375 -19.39 4.58 2.46
N GLY A 376 -18.30 3.95 2.93
CA GLY A 376 -18.28 2.59 3.46
C GLY A 376 -18.18 1.49 2.40
N ALA A 377 -18.07 1.81 1.11
CA ALA A 377 -17.73 0.84 0.09
C ALA A 377 -16.29 0.35 0.25
N ILE A 378 -16.00 -0.82 -0.26
CA ILE A 378 -14.64 -1.36 -0.29
C ILE A 378 -14.02 -1.09 -1.66
N TRP A 379 -12.80 -0.61 -1.68
CA TRP A 379 -12.04 -0.38 -2.89
C TRP A 379 -10.84 -1.33 -2.91
N VAL A 380 -10.61 -1.96 -4.05
CA VAL A 380 -9.48 -2.88 -4.23
C VAL A 380 -8.69 -2.55 -5.48
N LEU A 381 -7.38 -2.74 -5.43
CA LEU A 381 -6.50 -2.68 -6.59
C LEU A 381 -6.07 -4.09 -6.98
N GLU A 382 -6.23 -4.41 -8.26
CA GLU A 382 -5.65 -5.61 -8.85
C GLU A 382 -4.12 -5.48 -8.94
N ASP A 383 -3.41 -6.60 -8.78
CA ASP A 383 -1.94 -6.66 -8.82
C ASP A 383 -1.40 -6.58 -10.25
N LYS A 384 -0.18 -6.03 -10.45
CA LYS A 384 0.60 -5.94 -11.68
C LYS A 384 0.17 -4.85 -12.67
N GLU A 385 0.85 -4.84 -13.83
CA GLU A 385 0.60 -3.93 -14.95
C GLU A 385 -0.87 -4.00 -15.39
N GLY A 386 -1.49 -2.83 -15.54
CA GLY A 386 -2.90 -2.72 -15.90
C GLY A 386 -3.85 -3.20 -14.79
N GLY A 387 -3.43 -3.16 -13.53
CA GLY A 387 -4.29 -3.46 -12.39
C GLY A 387 -5.46 -2.50 -12.30
N ARG A 388 -6.70 -3.04 -12.24
CA ARG A 388 -7.91 -2.21 -12.14
C ARG A 388 -8.11 -1.73 -10.71
N LEU A 389 -8.66 -0.54 -10.57
CA LEU A 389 -9.29 -0.06 -9.35
C LEU A 389 -10.78 -0.41 -9.38
N LEU A 390 -11.22 -1.24 -8.46
CA LEU A 390 -12.61 -1.66 -8.34
C LEU A 390 -13.25 -1.12 -7.06
N LYS A 391 -14.41 -0.48 -7.20
CA LYS A 391 -15.31 -0.18 -6.08
C LYS A 391 -16.27 -1.34 -5.87
N LEU A 392 -16.31 -1.87 -4.66
CA LEU A 392 -17.16 -3.00 -4.30
C LEU A 392 -18.30 -2.52 -3.38
N THR A 393 -19.52 -2.92 -3.72
CA THR A 393 -20.72 -2.72 -2.90
C THR A 393 -21.48 -4.04 -2.78
N PRO A 394 -22.35 -4.22 -1.77
CA PRO A 394 -23.23 -5.39 -1.73
C PRO A 394 -24.08 -5.51 -2.99
N GLY A 395 -24.29 -6.76 -3.49
CA GLY A 395 -25.12 -7.09 -4.63
C GLY A 395 -26.63 -7.06 -4.34
#